data_b711513b84de78afdd8ee3af27e8de3c
#
_entry.id   b711513b84de78afdd8ee3af27e8de3c
#
_cell.length_a   1.000
_cell.length_b   1.000
_cell.length_c   1.000
_cell.angle_alpha   90.00
_cell.angle_beta   90.00
_cell.angle_gamma   90.00
#
_symmetry.space_group_name_H-M   'P 1'
#
loop_
_entity.id
_entity.type
_entity.pdbx_description
1 polymer ?
#
loop_
_entity_poly.entity_id
_entity_poly.type
_entity_poly.pdbx_seq_one_letter_code
_entity_poly.pdbx_strand_id
1 'polypeptide(L)'
;MSALLEPMPIAADELRPGAEVVLRALKDQGVDVIFGYPGGAVLPIYDALFQQNHIRHILVRHEQAAVHAAEGYARSTGKVGVVLVTSGPGATNAVTGLVDALMDSIPVVCLTGQVPTHLIGNDAFQEADTTGITRPATKHNYLVKRSEDLARTMHDAFYVARSGRPGPVVVDLPKDILIKPAPYEPAPLPEVRHRSYRPRTEPEMGPILEAVRMLKRSERPIIYTGGGIINSGPEASRLLGEFVRLTGMPCTSTLMGLGAFPSSDRQFL
;
A
#
# COMPACT_ATOMS: atom_id res chain seq x y z
N MET A 1 -10.97 35.47 11.64
CA MET A 1 -10.11 34.54 12.43
C MET A 1 -11.01 33.44 12.94
N SER A 2 -11.11 32.33 12.19
CA SER A 2 -11.86 31.15 12.61
C SER A 2 -10.87 30.26 13.39
N ALA A 3 -11.12 30.10 14.69
CA ALA A 3 -10.38 29.16 15.52
C ALA A 3 -10.69 27.73 15.00
N LEU A 4 -9.73 27.09 14.41
CA LEU A 4 -9.77 25.67 14.11
C LEU A 4 -9.84 24.95 15.46
N LEU A 5 -10.99 24.38 15.78
CA LEU A 5 -11.14 23.46 16.90
C LEU A 5 -10.22 22.26 16.64
N GLU A 6 -9.16 22.12 17.41
CA GLU A 6 -8.38 20.90 17.43
C GLU A 6 -9.31 19.75 17.85
N PRO A 7 -9.32 18.63 17.11
CA PRO A 7 -10.15 17.49 17.47
C PRO A 7 -9.68 16.95 18.82
N MET A 8 -10.59 16.87 19.78
CA MET A 8 -10.35 16.28 21.11
C MET A 8 -9.86 14.83 20.93
N PRO A 9 -8.90 14.34 21.73
CA PRO A 9 -8.53 12.94 21.75
C PRO A 9 -9.76 12.09 22.14
N ILE A 10 -10.13 11.15 21.29
CA ILE A 10 -11.33 10.32 21.46
C ILE A 10 -10.96 9.14 22.35
N ALA A 11 -11.80 8.85 23.35
CA ALA A 11 -11.65 7.67 24.19
C ALA A 11 -11.73 6.39 23.33
N ALA A 12 -10.87 5.40 23.62
CA ALA A 12 -10.75 4.14 22.86
C ALA A 12 -12.05 3.31 22.77
N ASP A 13 -13.05 3.60 23.60
CA ASP A 13 -14.29 2.83 23.72
C ASP A 13 -15.48 3.44 22.93
N GLU A 14 -15.29 4.47 22.11
CA GLU A 14 -16.40 5.09 21.39
C GLU A 14 -16.71 4.37 20.09
N LEU A 15 -17.88 3.71 20.01
CA LEU A 15 -18.38 3.06 18.81
C LEU A 15 -18.74 4.13 17.73
N ARG A 16 -18.29 3.89 16.49
CA ARG A 16 -18.55 4.78 15.34
C ARG A 16 -18.99 3.97 14.13
N PRO A 17 -19.72 4.59 13.17
CA PRO A 17 -19.97 3.94 11.90
C PRO A 17 -18.66 3.42 11.28
N GLY A 18 -18.68 2.19 10.73
CA GLY A 18 -17.49 1.59 10.14
C GLY A 18 -16.81 2.46 9.08
N ALA A 19 -17.58 3.24 8.32
CA ALA A 19 -17.04 4.20 7.35
C ALA A 19 -16.14 5.26 8.01
N GLU A 20 -16.52 5.78 9.18
CA GLU A 20 -15.68 6.71 9.95
C GLU A 20 -14.42 6.02 10.50
N VAL A 21 -14.54 4.76 10.93
CA VAL A 21 -13.38 3.96 11.37
C VAL A 21 -12.38 3.81 10.24
N VAL A 22 -12.83 3.52 9.01
CA VAL A 22 -11.96 3.49 7.82
C VAL A 22 -11.21 4.80 7.65
N LEU A 23 -11.89 5.95 7.68
CA LEU A 23 -11.23 7.24 7.50
C LEU A 23 -10.24 7.59 8.61
N ARG A 24 -10.55 7.23 9.85
CA ARG A 24 -9.62 7.40 10.97
C ARG A 24 -8.36 6.55 10.82
N ALA A 25 -8.55 5.28 10.47
CA ALA A 25 -7.42 4.40 10.19
C ALA A 25 -6.55 4.92 9.04
N LEU A 26 -7.15 5.46 7.98
CA LEU A 26 -6.42 6.13 6.88
C LEU A 26 -5.64 7.35 7.38
N LYS A 27 -6.25 8.18 8.23
CA LYS A 27 -5.58 9.33 8.83
C LYS A 27 -4.39 8.92 9.69
N ASP A 28 -4.52 7.88 10.51
CA ASP A 28 -3.43 7.35 11.34
C ASP A 28 -2.25 6.84 10.48
N GLN A 29 -2.54 6.34 9.27
CA GLN A 29 -1.52 5.94 8.30
C GLN A 29 -0.92 7.12 7.51
N GLY A 30 -1.32 8.36 7.82
CA GLY A 30 -0.81 9.57 7.17
C GLY A 30 -1.33 9.76 5.73
N VAL A 31 -2.50 9.18 5.43
CA VAL A 31 -3.15 9.34 4.11
C VAL A 31 -3.74 10.75 3.99
N ASP A 32 -3.36 11.45 2.93
CA ASP A 32 -3.84 12.78 2.58
C ASP A 32 -4.58 12.82 1.23
N VAL A 33 -4.47 11.75 0.44
CA VAL A 33 -5.12 11.64 -0.88
C VAL A 33 -5.64 10.22 -1.10
N ILE A 34 -6.85 10.13 -1.66
CA ILE A 34 -7.47 8.90 -2.16
C ILE A 34 -7.82 9.11 -3.63
N PHE A 35 -7.51 8.13 -4.48
CA PHE A 35 -7.95 8.07 -5.86
C PHE A 35 -9.12 7.10 -5.98
N GLY A 36 -10.20 7.48 -6.65
CA GLY A 36 -11.32 6.55 -6.67
C GLY A 36 -12.48 6.94 -7.58
N TYR A 37 -13.43 6.01 -7.65
CA TYR A 37 -14.67 6.17 -8.37
C TYR A 37 -15.84 5.71 -7.49
N PRO A 38 -16.86 6.56 -7.26
CA PRO A 38 -17.98 6.24 -6.37
C PRO A 38 -18.89 5.15 -6.93
N GLY A 39 -19.55 4.44 -6.02
CA GLY A 39 -20.59 3.47 -6.36
C GLY A 39 -21.32 2.97 -5.11
N GLY A 40 -22.40 2.23 -5.31
CA GLY A 40 -23.40 1.91 -4.29
C GLY A 40 -22.87 1.25 -3.02
N ALA A 41 -21.85 0.40 -3.12
CA ALA A 41 -21.33 -0.31 -1.96
C ALA A 41 -20.46 0.57 -1.05
N VAL A 42 -19.85 1.64 -1.58
CA VAL A 42 -18.93 2.54 -0.83
C VAL A 42 -19.53 3.89 -0.50
N LEU A 43 -20.81 4.12 -0.75
CA LEU A 43 -21.50 5.37 -0.40
C LEU A 43 -21.29 5.79 1.05
N PRO A 44 -21.30 4.89 2.07
CA PRO A 44 -21.03 5.29 3.44
C PRO A 44 -19.65 5.92 3.63
N ILE A 45 -18.61 5.44 2.91
CA ILE A 45 -17.27 6.03 2.98
C ILE A 45 -17.25 7.40 2.28
N TYR A 46 -17.95 7.56 1.14
CA TYR A 46 -18.05 8.85 0.47
C TYR A 46 -18.80 9.89 1.30
N ASP A 47 -19.85 9.47 2.02
CA ASP A 47 -20.57 10.34 2.95
C ASP A 47 -19.65 10.82 4.08
N ALA A 48 -18.90 9.91 4.69
CA ALA A 48 -17.92 10.26 5.70
C ALA A 48 -16.76 11.13 5.14
N LEU A 49 -16.30 10.89 3.90
CA LEU A 49 -15.31 11.74 3.22
C LEU A 49 -15.81 13.18 3.03
N PHE A 50 -17.08 13.36 2.72
CA PHE A 50 -17.67 14.69 2.55
C PHE A 50 -17.68 15.52 3.84
N GLN A 51 -17.70 14.86 5.00
CA GLN A 51 -17.78 15.50 6.31
C GLN A 51 -16.41 15.87 6.91
N GLN A 52 -15.31 15.67 6.16
CA GLN A 52 -13.95 15.96 6.61
C GLN A 52 -13.15 16.69 5.51
N ASN A 53 -12.00 17.29 5.86
CA ASN A 53 -11.19 18.11 4.94
C ASN A 53 -9.69 17.76 4.93
N HIS A 54 -9.28 16.69 5.61
CA HIS A 54 -7.88 16.30 5.72
C HIS A 54 -7.47 15.24 4.68
N ILE A 55 -8.40 14.44 4.15
CA ILE A 55 -8.17 13.51 3.06
C ILE A 55 -8.84 14.06 1.80
N ARG A 56 -8.05 14.34 0.77
CA ARG A 56 -8.54 14.81 -0.52
C ARG A 56 -8.91 13.60 -1.40
N HIS A 57 -10.08 13.63 -1.99
CA HIS A 57 -10.49 12.66 -2.98
C HIS A 57 -10.22 13.18 -4.40
N ILE A 58 -9.56 12.36 -5.22
CA ILE A 58 -9.34 12.60 -6.65
C ILE A 58 -10.25 11.65 -7.43
N LEU A 59 -11.26 12.22 -8.07
CA LEU A 59 -12.19 11.48 -8.91
C LEU A 59 -11.51 11.08 -10.22
N VAL A 60 -11.57 9.79 -10.54
CA VAL A 60 -11.14 9.25 -11.83
C VAL A 60 -12.37 8.91 -12.71
N ARG A 61 -12.14 8.52 -13.95
CA ARG A 61 -13.21 8.06 -14.87
C ARG A 61 -13.18 6.56 -15.13
N HIS A 62 -12.18 5.87 -14.61
CA HIS A 62 -12.04 4.43 -14.67
C HIS A 62 -11.20 3.96 -13.49
N GLU A 63 -11.55 2.88 -12.85
CA GLU A 63 -10.89 2.41 -11.61
C GLU A 63 -9.44 1.97 -11.84
N GLN A 64 -9.12 1.47 -13.01
CA GLN A 64 -7.72 1.20 -13.41
C GLN A 64 -6.88 2.47 -13.30
N ALA A 65 -7.40 3.62 -13.75
CA ALA A 65 -6.69 4.89 -13.64
C ALA A 65 -6.50 5.33 -12.19
N ALA A 66 -7.40 4.96 -11.26
CA ALA A 66 -7.23 5.21 -9.84
C ALA A 66 -6.00 4.47 -9.29
N VAL A 67 -5.81 3.21 -9.67
CA VAL A 67 -4.66 2.42 -9.20
C VAL A 67 -3.36 2.98 -9.78
N HIS A 68 -3.30 3.28 -11.09
CA HIS A 68 -2.09 3.87 -11.68
C HIS A 68 -1.77 5.27 -11.11
N ALA A 69 -2.79 6.07 -10.77
CA ALA A 69 -2.56 7.34 -10.08
C ALA A 69 -2.00 7.13 -8.66
N ALA A 70 -2.51 6.12 -7.93
CA ALA A 70 -2.00 5.74 -6.61
C ALA A 70 -0.56 5.23 -6.67
N GLU A 71 -0.21 4.45 -7.71
CA GLU A 71 1.17 4.03 -7.97
C GLU A 71 2.10 5.22 -8.22
N GLY A 72 1.69 6.15 -9.10
CA GLY A 72 2.44 7.37 -9.38
C GLY A 72 2.65 8.21 -8.12
N TYR A 73 1.62 8.31 -7.27
CA TYR A 73 1.72 8.96 -5.97
C TYR A 73 2.71 8.23 -5.03
N ALA A 74 2.64 6.90 -4.95
CA ALA A 74 3.55 6.13 -4.10
C ALA A 74 5.01 6.26 -4.55
N ARG A 75 5.27 6.21 -5.87
CA ARG A 75 6.61 6.38 -6.45
C ARG A 75 7.20 7.76 -6.18
N SER A 76 6.38 8.81 -6.28
CA SER A 76 6.84 10.20 -6.15
C SER A 76 6.98 10.69 -4.71
N THR A 77 6.24 10.09 -3.77
CA THR A 77 6.19 10.55 -2.37
C THR A 77 6.83 9.58 -1.37
N GLY A 78 7.01 8.31 -1.74
CA GLY A 78 7.40 7.24 -0.82
C GLY A 78 6.29 6.80 0.15
N LYS A 79 5.07 7.34 0.01
CA LYS A 79 3.90 6.96 0.81
C LYS A 79 3.15 5.80 0.16
N VAL A 80 2.27 5.15 0.91
CA VAL A 80 1.34 4.15 0.35
C VAL A 80 0.26 4.86 -0.46
N GLY A 81 0.07 4.46 -1.71
CA GLY A 81 -1.05 4.94 -2.53
C GLY A 81 -2.38 4.32 -2.08
N VAL A 82 -3.46 5.10 -2.09
CA VAL A 82 -4.77 4.63 -1.63
C VAL A 82 -5.81 4.77 -2.73
N VAL A 83 -6.54 3.69 -2.96
CA VAL A 83 -7.62 3.59 -3.96
C VAL A 83 -8.94 3.25 -3.27
N LEU A 84 -10.04 3.84 -3.72
CA LEU A 84 -11.40 3.54 -3.27
C LEU A 84 -12.30 3.29 -4.47
N VAL A 85 -12.83 2.06 -4.58
CA VAL A 85 -13.70 1.63 -5.68
C VAL A 85 -14.89 0.84 -5.14
N THR A 86 -15.95 0.77 -5.92
CA THR A 86 -17.16 0.01 -5.55
C THR A 86 -17.00 -1.50 -5.77
N SER A 87 -18.02 -2.27 -5.44
CA SER A 87 -18.09 -3.72 -5.63
C SER A 87 -18.14 -4.11 -7.12
N GLY A 88 -18.02 -5.39 -7.39
CA GLY A 88 -18.18 -5.98 -8.72
C GLY A 88 -17.34 -5.29 -9.78
N PRO A 89 -17.96 -4.55 -10.73
CA PRO A 89 -17.23 -3.92 -11.83
C PRO A 89 -16.16 -2.91 -11.35
N GLY A 90 -16.37 -2.23 -10.21
CA GLY A 90 -15.36 -1.33 -9.66
C GLY A 90 -14.11 -2.07 -9.19
N ALA A 91 -14.30 -3.15 -8.45
CA ALA A 91 -13.19 -3.99 -7.98
C ALA A 91 -12.46 -4.68 -9.14
N THR A 92 -13.20 -5.24 -10.11
CA THR A 92 -12.59 -5.94 -11.26
C THR A 92 -11.84 -5.01 -12.19
N ASN A 93 -12.31 -3.77 -12.40
CA ASN A 93 -11.60 -2.76 -13.19
C ASN A 93 -10.25 -2.32 -12.57
N ALA A 94 -10.07 -2.49 -11.25
CA ALA A 94 -8.81 -2.16 -10.58
C ALA A 94 -7.69 -3.20 -10.80
N VAL A 95 -8.03 -4.42 -11.26
CA VAL A 95 -7.11 -5.57 -11.29
C VAL A 95 -5.87 -5.31 -12.13
N THR A 96 -5.99 -4.68 -13.30
CA THR A 96 -4.82 -4.38 -14.15
C THR A 96 -3.78 -3.54 -13.41
N GLY A 97 -4.20 -2.47 -12.73
CA GLY A 97 -3.28 -1.65 -11.93
C GLY A 97 -2.72 -2.40 -10.72
N LEU A 98 -3.51 -3.27 -10.08
CA LEU A 98 -3.01 -4.10 -8.98
C LEU A 98 -1.91 -5.07 -9.43
N VAL A 99 -2.05 -5.68 -10.63
CA VAL A 99 -0.99 -6.53 -11.19
C VAL A 99 0.27 -5.71 -11.48
N ASP A 100 0.14 -4.50 -12.04
CA ASP A 100 1.24 -3.59 -12.31
C ASP A 100 1.98 -3.23 -11.01
N ALA A 101 1.24 -2.79 -9.97
CA ALA A 101 1.80 -2.48 -8.66
C ALA A 101 2.51 -3.68 -8.01
N LEU A 102 1.99 -4.91 -8.20
CA LEU A 102 2.62 -6.12 -7.69
C LEU A 102 3.94 -6.42 -8.41
N MET A 103 3.97 -6.32 -9.74
CA MET A 103 5.17 -6.58 -10.53
C MET A 103 6.27 -5.58 -10.22
N ASP A 104 5.92 -4.32 -10.09
CA ASP A 104 6.85 -3.21 -9.84
C ASP A 104 7.15 -2.98 -8.35
N SER A 105 6.55 -3.77 -7.47
CA SER A 105 6.76 -3.67 -6.00
C SER A 105 6.35 -2.30 -5.44
N ILE A 106 5.19 -1.79 -5.83
CA ILE A 106 4.66 -0.50 -5.42
C ILE A 106 3.62 -0.68 -4.31
N PRO A 107 3.76 0.00 -3.15
CA PRO A 107 2.82 -0.13 -2.06
C PRO A 107 1.52 0.61 -2.37
N VAL A 108 0.43 -0.13 -2.54
CA VAL A 108 -0.92 0.39 -2.75
C VAL A 108 -1.89 -0.32 -1.81
N VAL A 109 -2.78 0.40 -1.18
CA VAL A 109 -3.95 -0.14 -0.48
C VAL A 109 -5.20 0.19 -1.28
N CYS A 110 -5.84 -0.84 -1.81
CA CYS A 110 -7.07 -0.72 -2.58
C CYS A 110 -8.27 -1.13 -1.70
N LEU A 111 -9.11 -0.17 -1.39
CA LEU A 111 -10.37 -0.37 -0.69
C LEU A 111 -11.46 -0.66 -1.71
N THR A 112 -12.00 -1.85 -1.68
CA THR A 112 -13.12 -2.26 -2.54
C THR A 112 -14.39 -2.35 -1.72
N GLY A 113 -15.49 -1.84 -2.26
CA GLY A 113 -16.78 -2.14 -1.67
C GLY A 113 -17.19 -3.59 -1.95
N GLN A 114 -18.04 -4.14 -1.09
CA GLN A 114 -18.63 -5.45 -1.27
C GLN A 114 -20.12 -5.40 -0.92
N VAL A 115 -20.89 -6.33 -1.45
CA VAL A 115 -22.28 -6.54 -1.04
C VAL A 115 -22.36 -6.85 0.45
N PRO A 116 -23.48 -6.60 1.14
CA PRO A 116 -23.65 -6.94 2.55
C PRO A 116 -23.25 -8.39 2.85
N THR A 117 -22.69 -8.63 4.01
CA THR A 117 -22.11 -9.93 4.42
C THR A 117 -23.04 -11.13 4.22
N HIS A 118 -24.35 -10.95 4.43
CA HIS A 118 -25.37 -11.99 4.26
C HIS A 118 -25.76 -12.27 2.80
N LEU A 119 -25.32 -11.43 1.84
CA LEU A 119 -25.55 -11.61 0.42
C LEU A 119 -24.34 -12.19 -0.31
N ILE A 120 -23.18 -12.23 0.31
CA ILE A 120 -21.96 -12.78 -0.32
C ILE A 120 -22.18 -14.24 -0.69
N GLY A 121 -21.90 -14.56 -1.96
CA GLY A 121 -22.07 -15.91 -2.52
C GLY A 121 -23.50 -16.21 -3.03
N ASN A 122 -24.35 -15.19 -3.13
CA ASN A 122 -25.73 -15.34 -3.61
C ASN A 122 -26.02 -14.64 -4.96
N ASP A 123 -24.97 -14.34 -5.73
CA ASP A 123 -25.06 -13.63 -7.02
C ASP A 123 -25.83 -12.30 -6.92
N ALA A 124 -25.54 -11.55 -5.85
CA ALA A 124 -26.19 -10.27 -5.59
C ALA A 124 -25.79 -9.20 -6.64
N PHE A 125 -26.56 -8.12 -6.73
CA PHE A 125 -26.28 -7.05 -7.68
C PHE A 125 -24.87 -6.47 -7.51
N GLN A 126 -24.10 -6.48 -8.59
CA GLN A 126 -22.70 -6.06 -8.62
C GLN A 126 -21.80 -6.79 -7.59
N GLU A 127 -22.08 -8.05 -7.31
CA GLU A 127 -21.19 -8.91 -6.55
C GLU A 127 -20.06 -9.45 -7.44
N ALA A 128 -18.88 -9.60 -6.88
CA ALA A 128 -17.79 -10.38 -7.44
C ALA A 128 -16.98 -11.02 -6.30
N ASP A 129 -16.37 -12.18 -6.55
CA ASP A 129 -15.38 -12.75 -5.64
C ASP A 129 -14.07 -11.96 -5.71
N THR A 130 -14.10 -10.77 -5.13
CA THR A 130 -12.96 -9.84 -5.13
C THR A 130 -11.70 -10.50 -4.58
N THR A 131 -11.82 -11.27 -3.49
CA THR A 131 -10.67 -11.94 -2.88
C THR A 131 -10.11 -13.06 -3.76
N GLY A 132 -10.95 -13.82 -4.44
CA GLY A 132 -10.52 -14.84 -5.40
C GLY A 132 -9.83 -14.24 -6.61
N ILE A 133 -10.43 -13.20 -7.20
CA ILE A 133 -9.91 -12.52 -8.40
C ILE A 133 -8.58 -11.81 -8.09
N THR A 134 -8.46 -11.15 -6.95
CA THR A 134 -7.26 -10.35 -6.61
C THR A 134 -6.15 -11.14 -5.94
N ARG A 135 -6.40 -12.39 -5.54
CA ARG A 135 -5.38 -13.23 -4.87
C ARG A 135 -4.06 -13.35 -5.64
N PRO A 136 -4.04 -13.67 -6.95
CA PRO A 136 -2.80 -13.72 -7.73
C PRO A 136 -2.25 -12.34 -8.10
N ALA A 137 -3.07 -11.30 -8.00
CA ALA A 137 -2.76 -9.92 -8.41
C ALA A 137 -2.28 -9.02 -7.26
N THR A 138 -2.20 -9.55 -6.04
CA THR A 138 -1.90 -8.75 -4.84
C THR A 138 -0.92 -9.46 -3.92
N LYS A 139 -0.24 -8.69 -3.10
CA LYS A 139 0.60 -9.22 -2.02
C LYS A 139 -0.25 -9.88 -0.93
N HIS A 140 -1.39 -9.30 -0.63
CA HIS A 140 -2.41 -9.85 0.26
C HIS A 140 -3.78 -9.24 -0.01
N ASN A 141 -4.84 -9.95 0.40
CA ASN A 141 -6.20 -9.42 0.39
C ASN A 141 -6.95 -9.81 1.66
N TYR A 142 -7.86 -8.95 2.09
CA TYR A 142 -8.72 -9.12 3.25
C TYR A 142 -10.18 -8.99 2.83
N LEU A 143 -11.05 -9.82 3.38
CA LEU A 143 -12.48 -9.61 3.39
C LEU A 143 -12.91 -9.37 4.85
N VAL A 144 -13.38 -8.17 5.16
CA VAL A 144 -13.79 -7.79 6.53
C VAL A 144 -15.19 -8.33 6.80
N LYS A 145 -15.30 -9.34 7.65
CA LYS A 145 -16.59 -9.99 7.98
C LYS A 145 -17.22 -9.49 9.29
N ARG A 146 -16.47 -8.80 10.11
CA ARG A 146 -16.88 -8.32 11.42
C ARG A 146 -16.42 -6.88 11.62
N SER A 147 -17.28 -6.04 12.18
CA SER A 147 -16.96 -4.63 12.43
C SER A 147 -15.81 -4.45 13.43
N GLU A 148 -15.65 -5.36 14.38
CA GLU A 148 -14.58 -5.34 15.38
C GLU A 148 -13.19 -5.52 14.77
N ASP A 149 -13.09 -6.18 13.61
CA ASP A 149 -11.82 -6.43 12.93
C ASP A 149 -11.41 -5.28 11.97
N LEU A 150 -12.29 -4.30 11.76
CA LEU A 150 -12.13 -3.29 10.71
C LEU A 150 -10.89 -2.42 10.90
N ALA A 151 -10.73 -1.76 12.05
CA ALA A 151 -9.60 -0.88 12.32
C ALA A 151 -8.27 -1.64 12.21
N ARG A 152 -8.18 -2.80 12.86
CA ARG A 152 -6.99 -3.66 12.80
C ARG A 152 -6.66 -4.09 11.38
N THR A 153 -7.66 -4.50 10.58
CA THR A 153 -7.45 -4.92 9.20
C THR A 153 -6.88 -3.78 8.36
N MET A 154 -7.38 -2.55 8.56
CA MET A 154 -6.84 -1.38 7.88
C MET A 154 -5.36 -1.17 8.23
N HIS A 155 -4.97 -1.20 9.49
CA HIS A 155 -3.58 -1.05 9.91
C HIS A 155 -2.68 -2.18 9.38
N ASP A 156 -3.14 -3.43 9.45
CA ASP A 156 -2.44 -4.60 8.92
C ASP A 156 -2.22 -4.46 7.40
N ALA A 157 -3.20 -3.95 6.64
CA ALA A 157 -3.10 -3.75 5.20
C ALA A 157 -1.97 -2.78 4.83
N PHE A 158 -1.86 -1.65 5.53
CA PHE A 158 -0.78 -0.69 5.31
C PHE A 158 0.59 -1.26 5.71
N TYR A 159 0.66 -1.98 6.82
CA TYR A 159 1.89 -2.65 7.24
C TYR A 159 2.36 -3.66 6.18
N VAL A 160 1.46 -4.52 5.69
CA VAL A 160 1.79 -5.52 4.67
C VAL A 160 2.18 -4.85 3.36
N ALA A 161 1.46 -3.78 2.93
CA ALA A 161 1.74 -3.10 1.68
C ALA A 161 3.18 -2.55 1.61
N ARG A 162 3.67 -1.92 2.69
CA ARG A 162 4.96 -1.20 2.69
C ARG A 162 6.15 -1.98 3.23
N SER A 163 5.95 -3.09 3.96
CA SER A 163 7.04 -3.84 4.61
C SER A 163 7.58 -4.99 3.74
N GLY A 164 8.83 -5.39 3.94
CA GLY A 164 9.51 -6.37 3.09
C GLY A 164 9.56 -5.92 1.62
N ARG A 165 9.23 -6.80 0.67
CA ARG A 165 8.99 -6.36 -0.72
C ARG A 165 7.65 -5.61 -0.75
N PRO A 166 7.61 -4.31 -1.07
CA PRO A 166 6.35 -3.57 -1.17
C PRO A 166 5.41 -4.16 -2.23
N GLY A 167 4.11 -3.90 -2.11
CA GLY A 167 3.14 -4.36 -3.09
C GLY A 167 1.70 -4.03 -2.70
N PRO A 168 0.74 -4.26 -3.61
CA PRO A 168 -0.66 -3.93 -3.39
C PRO A 168 -1.32 -4.88 -2.39
N VAL A 169 -2.21 -4.31 -1.58
CA VAL A 169 -3.10 -5.03 -0.68
C VAL A 169 -4.52 -4.59 -0.92
N VAL A 170 -5.45 -5.52 -1.03
CA VAL A 170 -6.88 -5.25 -1.15
C VAL A 170 -7.56 -5.43 0.19
N VAL A 171 -8.45 -4.50 0.53
CA VAL A 171 -9.37 -4.63 1.66
C VAL A 171 -10.80 -4.55 1.13
N ASP A 172 -11.48 -5.68 1.12
CA ASP A 172 -12.84 -5.81 0.63
C ASP A 172 -13.82 -5.55 1.79
N LEU A 173 -14.66 -4.53 1.63
CA LEU A 173 -15.45 -3.88 2.68
C LEU A 173 -16.95 -4.05 2.42
N PRO A 174 -17.60 -5.04 3.06
CA PRO A 174 -19.05 -5.22 2.95
C PRO A 174 -19.82 -3.98 3.44
N LYS A 175 -20.85 -3.59 2.70
CA LYS A 175 -21.62 -2.37 2.97
C LYS A 175 -22.21 -2.33 4.36
N ASP A 176 -22.69 -3.45 4.89
CA ASP A 176 -23.24 -3.52 6.23
C ASP A 176 -22.19 -3.31 7.33
N ILE A 177 -20.94 -3.73 7.10
CA ILE A 177 -19.80 -3.45 7.98
C ILE A 177 -19.48 -1.95 8.03
N LEU A 178 -19.62 -1.25 6.90
CA LEU A 178 -19.40 0.20 6.84
C LEU A 178 -20.46 1.01 7.59
N ILE A 179 -21.67 0.46 7.72
CA ILE A 179 -22.80 1.13 8.38
C ILE A 179 -22.86 0.80 9.88
N LYS A 180 -22.55 -0.45 10.23
CA LYS A 180 -22.60 -0.92 11.64
C LYS A 180 -21.63 -0.14 12.52
N PRO A 181 -21.97 0.08 13.81
CA PRO A 181 -21.01 0.58 14.77
C PRO A 181 -19.81 -0.36 14.93
N ALA A 182 -18.63 0.22 14.93
CA ALA A 182 -17.37 -0.49 15.10
C ALA A 182 -16.49 0.22 16.14
N PRO A 183 -15.73 -0.52 16.94
CA PRO A 183 -14.74 0.07 17.83
C PRO A 183 -13.57 0.61 17.01
N TYR A 184 -12.93 1.64 17.52
CA TYR A 184 -11.75 2.21 16.92
C TYR A 184 -10.61 2.25 17.93
N GLU A 185 -9.56 1.52 17.65
CA GLU A 185 -8.30 1.59 18.38
C GLU A 185 -7.23 2.21 17.47
N PRO A 186 -6.71 3.40 17.81
CA PRO A 186 -5.58 3.96 17.08
C PRO A 186 -4.38 3.03 17.17
N ALA A 187 -3.81 2.67 16.04
CA ALA A 187 -2.52 1.96 16.01
C ALA A 187 -1.43 2.95 15.57
N PRO A 188 -0.61 3.46 16.51
CA PRO A 188 0.50 4.30 16.13
C PRO A 188 1.49 3.50 15.26
N LEU A 189 1.97 4.11 14.17
CA LEU A 189 3.14 3.64 13.45
C LEU A 189 4.35 3.72 14.43
N PRO A 190 5.10 2.70 14.69
CA PRO A 190 5.48 1.46 14.04
C PRO A 190 4.98 0.18 14.72
N GLU A 191 3.94 0.23 15.51
CA GLU A 191 3.57 -0.88 16.42
C GLU A 191 2.71 -1.98 15.78
N VAL A 192 2.35 -1.85 14.50
CA VAL A 192 1.59 -2.90 13.82
C VAL A 192 2.41 -4.19 13.75
N ARG A 193 2.00 -5.20 14.51
CA ARG A 193 2.58 -6.54 14.50
C ARG A 193 1.63 -7.51 13.80
N HIS A 194 1.88 -7.75 12.53
CA HIS A 194 1.12 -8.77 11.81
C HIS A 194 1.41 -10.17 12.40
N ARG A 195 0.35 -10.96 12.61
CA ARG A 195 0.45 -12.25 13.30
C ARG A 195 1.39 -13.25 12.63
N SER A 196 1.34 -13.34 11.30
CA SER A 196 2.07 -14.34 10.51
C SER A 196 3.10 -13.74 9.55
N TYR A 197 3.08 -12.42 9.31
CA TYR A 197 3.99 -11.75 8.38
C TYR A 197 5.04 -10.94 9.14
N ARG A 198 6.27 -11.43 9.11
CA ARG A 198 7.42 -10.82 9.80
C ARG A 198 8.62 -10.78 8.86
N PRO A 199 8.73 -9.76 8.00
CA PRO A 199 9.88 -9.63 7.11
C PRO A 199 11.16 -9.46 7.94
N ARG A 200 12.25 -10.10 7.50
CA ARG A 200 13.55 -9.92 8.12
C ARG A 200 14.09 -8.53 7.78
N THR A 201 14.50 -7.77 8.77
CA THR A 201 15.09 -6.43 8.64
C THR A 201 16.58 -6.42 8.88
N GLU A 202 17.11 -7.46 9.56
CA GLU A 202 18.52 -7.60 9.85
C GLU A 202 19.16 -8.61 8.89
N PRO A 203 20.30 -8.26 8.26
CA PRO A 203 21.01 -9.16 7.37
C PRO A 203 21.79 -10.22 8.16
N GLU A 204 21.92 -11.40 7.55
CA GLU A 204 22.83 -12.44 8.04
C GLU A 204 24.27 -12.17 7.54
N MET A 205 25.22 -12.01 8.46
CA MET A 205 26.59 -11.66 8.11
C MET A 205 27.36 -12.76 7.35
N GLY A 206 26.99 -14.03 7.57
CA GLY A 206 27.63 -15.16 6.87
C GLY A 206 27.54 -15.04 5.34
N PRO A 207 26.32 -14.93 4.74
CA PRO A 207 26.14 -14.72 3.31
C PRO A 207 26.81 -13.45 2.78
N ILE A 208 26.82 -12.35 3.56
CA ILE A 208 27.49 -11.11 3.16
C ILE A 208 28.99 -11.32 3.02
N LEU A 209 29.63 -11.97 3.99
CA LEU A 209 31.05 -12.26 3.95
C LEU A 209 31.42 -13.18 2.79
N GLU A 210 30.54 -14.14 2.46
CA GLU A 210 30.75 -15.02 1.30
C GLU A 210 30.65 -14.23 -0.01
N ALA A 211 29.66 -13.34 -0.16
CA ALA A 211 29.53 -12.46 -1.32
C ALA A 211 30.81 -11.60 -1.50
N VAL A 212 31.35 -11.04 -0.41
CA VAL A 212 32.59 -10.26 -0.45
C VAL A 212 33.78 -11.12 -0.89
N ARG A 213 33.88 -12.39 -0.43
CA ARG A 213 34.95 -13.31 -0.89
C ARG A 213 34.82 -13.62 -2.38
N MET A 214 33.59 -13.83 -2.88
CA MET A 214 33.34 -14.04 -4.30
C MET A 214 33.74 -12.84 -5.14
N LEU A 215 33.35 -11.63 -4.72
CA LEU A 215 33.74 -10.38 -5.40
C LEU A 215 35.26 -10.21 -5.45
N LYS A 216 35.98 -10.49 -4.37
CA LYS A 216 37.45 -10.41 -4.35
C LYS A 216 38.16 -11.37 -5.31
N ARG A 217 37.52 -12.48 -5.66
CA ARG A 217 38.07 -13.48 -6.61
C ARG A 217 37.64 -13.23 -8.05
N SER A 218 36.67 -12.32 -8.27
CA SER A 218 36.12 -12.04 -9.56
C SER A 218 37.10 -11.20 -10.41
N GLU A 219 37.34 -11.63 -11.63
CA GLU A 219 38.23 -10.92 -12.58
C GLU A 219 37.51 -9.79 -13.34
N ARG A 220 36.20 -9.95 -13.55
CA ARG A 220 35.39 -8.98 -14.32
C ARG A 220 34.03 -8.76 -13.64
N PRO A 221 34.01 -8.23 -12.43
CA PRO A 221 32.76 -8.01 -11.70
C PRO A 221 31.98 -6.83 -12.31
N ILE A 222 30.66 -6.94 -12.27
CA ILE A 222 29.72 -5.86 -12.62
C ILE A 222 28.64 -5.80 -11.54
N ILE A 223 28.22 -4.61 -11.20
CA ILE A 223 27.09 -4.37 -10.31
C ILE A 223 25.84 -4.16 -11.17
N TYR A 224 24.84 -5.00 -10.96
CA TYR A 224 23.54 -4.90 -11.63
C TYR A 224 22.46 -4.60 -10.60
N THR A 225 21.95 -3.34 -10.60
CA THR A 225 20.99 -2.86 -9.60
C THR A 225 19.56 -2.90 -10.11
N GLY A 226 18.62 -3.03 -9.20
CA GLY A 226 17.19 -3.04 -9.51
C GLY A 226 16.39 -2.11 -8.60
N GLY A 227 15.06 -2.14 -8.72
CA GLY A 227 14.11 -1.34 -7.96
C GLY A 227 14.21 -1.52 -6.43
N GLY A 228 14.81 -2.62 -5.97
CA GLY A 228 15.04 -2.82 -4.54
C GLY A 228 15.87 -1.74 -3.87
N ILE A 229 16.85 -1.15 -4.58
CA ILE A 229 17.64 -0.02 -4.07
C ILE A 229 16.75 1.21 -3.90
N ILE A 230 15.92 1.52 -4.91
CA ILE A 230 14.97 2.65 -4.86
C ILE A 230 13.99 2.47 -3.69
N ASN A 231 13.41 1.27 -3.55
CA ASN A 231 12.43 0.96 -2.51
C ASN A 231 13.04 0.95 -1.09
N SER A 232 14.36 0.79 -0.99
CA SER A 232 15.09 0.88 0.30
C SER A 232 15.44 2.32 0.70
N GLY A 233 15.12 3.29 -0.16
CA GLY A 233 15.25 4.71 0.14
C GLY A 233 16.60 5.34 -0.22
N PRO A 234 16.75 6.66 -0.02
CA PRO A 234 17.92 7.43 -0.44
C PRO A 234 19.24 6.94 0.15
N GLU A 235 19.22 6.42 1.36
CA GLU A 235 20.41 5.90 2.03
C GLU A 235 20.99 4.68 1.29
N ALA A 236 20.13 3.80 0.78
CA ALA A 236 20.57 2.65 -0.02
C ALA A 236 21.28 3.10 -1.31
N SER A 237 20.74 4.13 -1.99
CA SER A 237 21.39 4.72 -3.18
C SER A 237 22.73 5.37 -2.83
N ARG A 238 22.81 6.05 -1.69
CA ARG A 238 24.08 6.65 -1.21
C ARG A 238 25.13 5.56 -0.97
N LEU A 239 24.77 4.49 -0.25
CA LEU A 239 25.63 3.36 0.04
C LEU A 239 26.05 2.61 -1.23
N LEU A 240 25.13 2.45 -2.20
CA LEU A 240 25.47 1.90 -3.51
C LEU A 240 26.54 2.74 -4.20
N GLY A 241 26.41 4.06 -4.20
CA GLY A 241 27.40 4.98 -4.78
C GLY A 241 28.76 4.87 -4.10
N GLU A 242 28.81 4.75 -2.77
CA GLU A 242 30.04 4.50 -2.04
C GLU A 242 30.68 3.15 -2.41
N PHE A 243 29.86 2.09 -2.46
CA PHE A 243 30.33 0.76 -2.82
C PHE A 243 30.91 0.69 -4.22
N VAL A 244 30.24 1.31 -5.21
CA VAL A 244 30.71 1.41 -6.60
C VAL A 244 32.08 2.11 -6.65
N ARG A 245 32.21 3.26 -5.99
CA ARG A 245 33.48 4.03 -5.98
C ARG A 245 34.59 3.30 -5.24
N LEU A 246 34.28 2.65 -4.11
CA LEU A 246 35.26 1.89 -3.32
C LEU A 246 35.82 0.70 -4.09
N THR A 247 34.98 0.01 -4.85
CA THR A 247 35.35 -1.22 -5.57
C THR A 247 35.88 -0.96 -6.97
N GLY A 248 35.58 0.19 -7.55
CA GLY A 248 35.90 0.49 -8.96
C GLY A 248 35.09 -0.30 -9.99
N MET A 249 34.10 -1.08 -9.55
CA MET A 249 33.28 -1.91 -10.43
C MET A 249 32.34 -1.07 -11.27
N PRO A 250 32.13 -1.42 -12.56
CA PRO A 250 31.07 -0.80 -13.34
C PRO A 250 29.69 -1.18 -12.79
N CYS A 251 28.75 -0.24 -12.93
CA CYS A 251 27.37 -0.37 -12.43
C CYS A 251 26.38 -0.15 -13.57
N THR A 252 25.40 -1.04 -13.67
CA THR A 252 24.26 -0.85 -14.58
C THR A 252 22.96 -1.15 -13.83
N SER A 253 21.82 -0.77 -14.41
CA SER A 253 20.52 -0.85 -13.75
C SER A 253 19.47 -1.52 -14.62
N THR A 254 18.51 -2.18 -13.98
CA THR A 254 17.22 -2.48 -14.62
C THR A 254 16.43 -1.18 -14.82
N LEU A 255 15.35 -1.24 -15.62
CA LEU A 255 14.44 -0.09 -15.78
C LEU A 255 13.97 0.45 -14.42
N MET A 256 13.59 -0.43 -13.50
CA MET A 256 13.12 -0.06 -12.16
C MET A 256 14.25 0.40 -11.22
N GLY A 257 15.51 0.16 -11.57
CA GLY A 257 16.68 0.60 -10.81
C GLY A 257 17.25 1.94 -11.31
N LEU A 258 16.72 2.52 -12.37
CA LEU A 258 17.16 3.82 -12.88
C LEU A 258 17.00 4.91 -11.79
N GLY A 259 18.06 5.71 -11.62
CA GLY A 259 18.14 6.72 -10.56
C GLY A 259 18.77 6.23 -9.26
N ALA A 260 18.97 4.92 -9.05
CA ALA A 260 19.66 4.41 -7.87
C ALA A 260 21.16 4.77 -7.85
N PHE A 261 21.79 4.85 -9.01
CA PHE A 261 23.16 5.31 -9.22
C PHE A 261 23.17 6.37 -10.33
N PRO A 262 23.96 7.46 -10.20
CA PRO A 262 23.95 8.54 -11.20
C PRO A 262 24.41 8.07 -12.58
N SER A 263 23.59 8.27 -13.60
CA SER A 263 23.95 7.94 -14.99
C SER A 263 25.07 8.84 -15.57
N SER A 264 25.37 9.96 -14.92
CA SER A 264 26.50 10.84 -15.27
C SER A 264 27.84 10.36 -14.68
N ASP A 265 27.84 9.37 -13.81
CA ASP A 265 29.07 8.80 -13.28
C ASP A 265 29.76 7.93 -14.32
N ARG A 266 31.09 8.08 -14.47
CA ARG A 266 31.86 7.32 -15.46
C ARG A 266 31.86 5.80 -15.26
N GLN A 267 31.45 5.33 -14.08
CA GLN A 267 31.29 3.89 -13.79
C GLN A 267 29.90 3.36 -14.14
N PHE A 268 28.97 4.21 -14.60
CA PHE A 268 27.67 3.79 -15.11
C PHE A 268 27.77 3.27 -16.54
N LEU A 269 27.11 2.12 -16.81
CA LEU A 269 27.02 1.49 -18.13
C LEU A 269 25.59 1.52 -18.67
#